data_1ec2cf91708384b2d804f26ff8f42456
#
_entry.id   1ec2cf91708384b2d804f26ff8f42456
#
_cell.length_a   1.000
_cell.length_b   1.000
_cell.length_c   1.000
_cell.angle_alpha   90.00
_cell.angle_beta   90.00
_cell.angle_gamma   90.00
#
_symmetry.space_group_name_H-M   'P 1'
#
loop_
_entity.id
_entity.type
_entity.pdbx_description
1 polymer ?
#
loop_
_entity_poly.entity_id
_entity_poly.type
_entity_poly.pdbx_seq_one_letter_code
_entity_poly.pdbx_strand_id
1 'polypeptide(L)'
;MQSFMKEFYVYCIRPKLASTLLTKAKGVEFAKSIKVFPFKDIEVVVGEVDPAKFDGEKIKEKLLNDVKWAEENVRAYHEVIDRAFQTGVVIPMKFGTMYKSKESFVEMLAKYYRQFTNVISQLHDKKEWGVKAYLDHKKFIEGLKKKDKEIQKLEKRRSSVQEGMRWYVERKIDEIIADESEEEIEKELQ
;
A
#
# COMPACT_ATOMS: atom_id res chain seq x y z
N MET A 1 28.98 -22.47 21.69
CA MET A 1 28.73 -21.25 20.92
C MET A 1 27.30 -21.29 20.45
N GLN A 2 26.39 -20.56 21.10
CA GLN A 2 25.02 -20.38 20.60
C GLN A 2 25.11 -19.57 19.31
N SER A 3 24.81 -20.21 18.20
CA SER A 3 24.57 -19.51 16.92
C SER A 3 23.32 -18.66 17.13
N PHE A 4 23.49 -17.36 17.32
CA PHE A 4 22.37 -16.42 17.31
C PHE A 4 21.71 -16.55 15.94
N MET A 5 20.51 -17.12 15.91
CA MET A 5 19.69 -17.18 14.69
C MET A 5 19.38 -15.76 14.29
N LYS A 6 19.93 -15.32 13.15
CA LYS A 6 19.64 -13.99 12.60
C LYS A 6 18.30 -14.00 11.91
N GLU A 7 17.45 -13.10 12.27
CA GLU A 7 16.22 -12.82 11.52
C GLU A 7 16.49 -11.78 10.44
N PHE A 8 15.68 -11.80 9.38
CA PHE A 8 15.84 -10.92 8.23
C PHE A 8 14.55 -10.18 7.93
N TYR A 9 14.66 -8.88 7.84
CA TYR A 9 13.62 -8.02 7.31
C TYR A 9 13.81 -7.88 5.80
N VAL A 10 12.79 -8.19 5.01
CA VAL A 10 12.87 -8.17 3.54
C VAL A 10 12.24 -6.89 3.00
N TYR A 11 13.05 -6.07 2.33
CA TYR A 11 12.60 -4.83 1.73
C TYR A 11 11.99 -5.05 0.34
N CYS A 12 12.74 -5.68 -0.55
CA CYS A 12 12.31 -5.85 -1.93
C CYS A 12 13.08 -6.96 -2.64
N ILE A 13 12.54 -7.33 -3.79
CA ILE A 13 13.17 -8.20 -4.79
C ILE A 13 13.38 -7.38 -6.06
N ARG A 14 14.52 -7.56 -6.73
CA ARG A 14 14.84 -6.86 -7.97
C ARG A 14 15.71 -7.74 -8.88
N PRO A 15 15.90 -7.37 -10.16
CA PRO A 15 16.92 -7.99 -11.00
C PRO A 15 18.30 -7.90 -10.35
N LYS A 16 19.12 -8.91 -10.56
CA LYS A 16 20.51 -8.89 -10.09
C LYS A 16 21.28 -7.79 -10.80
N LEU A 17 21.88 -6.91 -10.04
CA LEU A 17 22.61 -5.77 -10.53
C LEU A 17 24.09 -5.83 -10.11
N ALA A 18 24.96 -5.21 -10.93
CA ALA A 18 26.38 -5.04 -10.59
C ALA A 18 26.63 -3.92 -9.56
N SER A 19 25.58 -3.21 -9.10
CA SER A 19 25.71 -1.95 -8.34
C SER A 19 25.48 -2.10 -6.84
N THR A 20 26.32 -1.43 -6.04
CA THR A 20 26.32 -1.40 -4.56
C THR A 20 25.61 -0.20 -3.95
N LEU A 21 24.76 0.53 -4.70
CA LEU A 21 24.14 1.80 -4.28
C LEU A 21 23.27 1.70 -2.99
N LEU A 22 22.82 0.51 -2.63
CA LEU A 22 21.96 0.28 -1.46
C LEU A 22 22.70 0.28 -0.11
N THR A 23 24.01 0.09 -0.10
CA THR A 23 24.80 -0.01 1.15
C THR A 23 24.83 1.29 1.96
N LYS A 24 24.43 2.42 1.37
CA LYS A 24 24.34 3.73 2.02
C LYS A 24 22.95 4.03 2.59
N ALA A 25 21.95 3.19 2.36
CA ALA A 25 20.62 3.39 2.93
C ALA A 25 20.61 3.03 4.42
N LYS A 26 19.93 3.84 5.22
CA LYS A 26 19.93 3.68 6.67
C LYS A 26 19.09 2.48 7.12
N GLY A 27 18.06 2.12 6.37
CA GLY A 27 17.12 1.06 6.71
C GLY A 27 16.25 1.37 7.94
N VAL A 28 15.30 0.49 8.22
CA VAL A 28 14.45 0.59 9.42
C VAL A 28 15.29 0.41 10.69
N GLU A 29 14.86 0.98 11.81
CA GLU A 29 15.62 0.99 13.08
C GLU A 29 15.97 -0.42 13.57
N PHE A 30 15.04 -1.35 13.41
CA PHE A 30 15.20 -2.72 13.85
C PHE A 30 15.94 -3.63 12.85
N ALA A 31 16.29 -3.13 11.65
CA ALA A 31 16.99 -3.88 10.59
C ALA A 31 17.93 -2.99 9.78
N LYS A 32 18.92 -2.39 10.45
CA LYS A 32 19.80 -1.33 9.90
C LYS A 32 20.84 -1.82 8.89
N SER A 33 21.32 -3.04 9.01
CA SER A 33 22.38 -3.56 8.14
C SER A 33 21.82 -4.04 6.82
N ILE A 34 21.71 -3.16 5.84
CA ILE A 34 21.19 -3.53 4.50
C ILE A 34 22.20 -4.44 3.80
N LYS A 35 21.71 -5.61 3.38
CA LYS A 35 22.45 -6.61 2.60
C LYS A 35 21.67 -7.01 1.37
N VAL A 36 22.41 -7.44 0.36
CA VAL A 36 21.84 -7.94 -0.89
C VAL A 36 22.27 -9.40 -1.05
N PHE A 37 21.31 -10.28 -1.20
CA PHE A 37 21.56 -11.70 -1.44
C PHE A 37 21.13 -12.07 -2.87
N PRO A 38 22.08 -12.49 -3.72
CA PRO A 38 21.76 -12.94 -5.08
C PRO A 38 21.08 -14.31 -5.05
N PHE A 39 20.08 -14.46 -5.92
CA PHE A 39 19.42 -15.73 -6.18
C PHE A 39 19.13 -15.84 -7.68
N LYS A 40 19.93 -16.63 -8.40
CA LYS A 40 19.92 -16.74 -9.86
C LYS A 40 20.11 -15.35 -10.53
N ASP A 41 19.13 -14.90 -11.31
CA ASP A 41 19.09 -13.60 -12.01
C ASP A 41 18.35 -12.50 -11.23
N ILE A 42 17.83 -12.80 -10.06
CA ILE A 42 17.25 -11.83 -9.13
C ILE A 42 18.10 -11.71 -7.87
N GLU A 43 17.85 -10.67 -7.09
CA GLU A 43 18.43 -10.49 -5.77
C GLU A 43 17.40 -9.96 -4.78
N VAL A 44 17.56 -10.30 -3.51
CA VAL A 44 16.72 -9.80 -2.42
C VAL A 44 17.49 -8.82 -1.55
N VAL A 45 16.85 -7.71 -1.25
CA VAL A 45 17.36 -6.67 -0.35
C VAL A 45 16.80 -6.90 1.03
N VAL A 46 17.67 -7.11 2.00
CA VAL A 46 17.28 -7.42 3.38
C VAL A 46 18.03 -6.58 4.39
N GLY A 47 17.46 -6.44 5.59
CA GLY A 47 18.16 -5.97 6.78
C GLY A 47 18.28 -7.08 7.81
N GLU A 48 19.41 -7.18 8.50
CA GLU A 48 19.56 -8.11 9.62
C GLU A 48 18.87 -7.53 10.86
N VAL A 49 18.01 -8.34 11.49
CA VAL A 49 17.32 -8.02 12.74
C VAL A 49 18.04 -8.71 13.89
N ASP A 50 18.24 -7.97 14.97
CA ASP A 50 18.73 -8.53 16.23
C ASP A 50 17.55 -9.02 17.06
N PRO A 51 17.29 -10.34 17.14
CA PRO A 51 16.11 -10.88 17.82
C PRO A 51 16.17 -10.67 19.35
N ALA A 52 17.32 -10.34 19.91
CA ALA A 52 17.45 -9.98 21.31
C ALA A 52 16.86 -8.61 21.64
N LYS A 53 16.89 -7.69 20.64
CA LYS A 53 16.37 -6.32 20.77
C LYS A 53 14.98 -6.17 20.22
N PHE A 54 14.73 -6.79 19.07
CA PHE A 54 13.51 -6.66 18.30
C PHE A 54 13.00 -8.04 17.91
N ASP A 55 11.92 -8.47 18.52
CA ASP A 55 11.12 -9.60 18.05
C ASP A 55 9.85 -9.08 17.35
N GLY A 56 9.16 -9.95 16.64
CA GLY A 56 7.99 -9.56 15.86
C GLY A 56 6.85 -8.97 16.70
N GLU A 57 6.68 -9.43 17.95
CA GLU A 57 5.64 -8.91 18.85
C GLU A 57 5.99 -7.52 19.37
N LYS A 58 7.22 -7.27 19.77
CA LYS A 58 7.68 -5.93 20.20
C LYS A 58 7.62 -4.91 19.08
N ILE A 59 7.98 -5.31 17.85
CA ILE A 59 7.87 -4.43 16.67
C ILE A 59 6.40 -4.09 16.44
N LYS A 60 5.50 -5.07 16.49
CA LYS A 60 4.07 -4.87 16.31
C LYS A 60 3.48 -3.97 17.39
N GLU A 61 3.84 -4.19 18.65
CA GLU A 61 3.41 -3.35 19.77
C GLU A 61 3.87 -1.91 19.59
N LYS A 62 5.12 -1.68 19.23
CA LYS A 62 5.65 -0.33 18.96
C LYS A 62 4.95 0.33 17.78
N LEU A 63 4.69 -0.39 16.69
CA LEU A 63 3.97 0.15 15.53
C LEU A 63 2.56 0.61 15.87
N LEU A 64 1.89 -0.03 16.82
CA LEU A 64 0.54 0.32 17.24
C LEU A 64 0.50 1.47 18.26
N ASN A 65 1.50 1.57 19.14
CA ASN A 65 1.47 2.46 20.29
C ASN A 65 2.37 3.70 20.15
N ASP A 66 3.33 3.70 19.21
CA ASP A 66 4.27 4.81 18.97
C ASP A 66 4.19 5.27 17.51
N VAL A 67 3.26 6.19 17.25
CA VAL A 67 3.00 6.73 15.90
C VAL A 67 4.25 7.37 15.30
N LYS A 68 5.04 8.09 16.10
CA LYS A 68 6.26 8.75 15.63
C LYS A 68 7.31 7.73 15.21
N TRP A 69 7.53 6.72 16.02
CA TRP A 69 8.44 5.62 15.71
C TRP A 69 7.99 4.85 14.46
N ALA A 70 6.68 4.59 14.33
CA ALA A 70 6.10 3.94 13.17
C ALA A 70 6.37 4.76 11.90
N GLU A 71 6.11 6.07 11.92
CA GLU A 71 6.34 6.99 10.80
C GLU A 71 7.83 7.02 10.38
N GLU A 72 8.75 7.11 11.34
CA GLU A 72 10.20 7.10 11.08
C GLU A 72 10.64 5.81 10.40
N ASN A 73 10.11 4.66 10.83
CA ASN A 73 10.45 3.37 10.23
C ASN A 73 9.81 3.17 8.84
N VAL A 74 8.57 3.63 8.63
CA VAL A 74 7.94 3.62 7.30
C VAL A 74 8.71 4.50 6.33
N ARG A 75 9.18 5.69 6.73
CA ARG A 75 10.05 6.55 5.91
C ARG A 75 11.37 5.85 5.57
N ALA A 76 12.01 5.23 6.55
CA ALA A 76 13.26 4.51 6.33
C ALA A 76 13.09 3.32 5.39
N TYR A 77 11.95 2.63 5.47
CA TYR A 77 11.59 1.58 4.52
C TYR A 77 11.46 2.14 3.10
N HIS A 78 10.69 3.21 2.92
CA HIS A 78 10.52 3.85 1.61
C HIS A 78 11.84 4.36 1.03
N GLU A 79 12.72 4.92 1.86
CA GLU A 79 14.06 5.34 1.40
C GLU A 79 14.85 4.18 0.76
N VAL A 80 14.76 2.97 1.34
CA VAL A 80 15.44 1.79 0.76
C VAL A 80 14.79 1.39 -0.56
N ILE A 81 13.46 1.40 -0.63
CA ILE A 81 12.71 1.08 -1.86
C ILE A 81 13.01 2.10 -2.96
N ASP A 82 12.98 3.39 -2.66
CA ASP A 82 13.25 4.46 -3.62
C ASP A 82 14.67 4.36 -4.19
N ARG A 83 15.67 4.10 -3.33
CA ARG A 83 17.05 3.87 -3.78
C ARG A 83 17.18 2.61 -4.65
N ALA A 84 16.47 1.55 -4.30
CA ALA A 84 16.42 0.35 -5.13
C ALA A 84 15.77 0.64 -6.49
N PHE A 85 14.68 1.40 -6.49
CA PHE A 85 13.93 1.78 -7.70
C PHE A 85 14.75 2.65 -8.67
N GLN A 86 15.66 3.49 -8.16
CA GLN A 86 16.58 4.26 -9.01
C GLN A 86 17.48 3.38 -9.90
N THR A 87 17.63 2.11 -9.56
CA THR A 87 18.46 1.16 -10.30
C THR A 87 17.66 0.28 -11.26
N GLY A 88 16.35 0.43 -11.34
CA GLY A 88 15.47 -0.32 -12.23
C GLY A 88 14.22 -0.85 -11.53
N VAL A 89 13.66 -1.92 -12.11
CA VAL A 89 12.43 -2.54 -11.59
C VAL A 89 12.64 -3.11 -10.18
N VAL A 90 11.67 -2.85 -9.31
CA VAL A 90 11.64 -3.34 -7.92
C VAL A 90 10.27 -3.92 -7.62
N ILE A 91 10.25 -5.06 -6.95
CA ILE A 91 9.05 -5.63 -6.32
C ILE A 91 9.16 -5.38 -4.81
N PRO A 92 8.49 -4.36 -4.26
CA PRO A 92 8.53 -4.11 -2.83
C PRO A 92 7.80 -5.22 -2.07
N MET A 93 8.37 -5.63 -0.94
CA MET A 93 7.68 -6.52 -0.01
C MET A 93 6.82 -5.68 0.93
N LYS A 94 5.74 -6.26 1.44
CA LYS A 94 4.90 -5.56 2.40
C LYS A 94 5.72 -5.12 3.61
N PHE A 95 5.52 -3.88 4.09
CA PHE A 95 6.15 -3.40 5.32
C PHE A 95 5.90 -4.38 6.48
N GLY A 96 6.96 -4.72 7.23
CA GLY A 96 6.89 -5.71 8.29
C GLY A 96 7.15 -7.15 7.84
N THR A 97 7.56 -7.40 6.58
CA THR A 97 7.88 -8.76 6.11
C THR A 97 9.20 -9.24 6.71
N MET A 98 9.12 -10.24 7.58
CA MET A 98 10.27 -10.82 8.29
C MET A 98 10.38 -12.31 8.05
N TYR A 99 11.61 -12.81 8.03
CA TYR A 99 11.97 -14.23 7.94
C TYR A 99 12.93 -14.63 9.06
N LYS A 100 12.66 -15.78 9.67
CA LYS A 100 13.45 -16.29 10.82
C LYS A 100 14.86 -16.73 10.46
N SER A 101 15.15 -16.96 9.18
CA SER A 101 16.48 -17.38 8.73
C SER A 101 16.68 -17.05 7.25
N LYS A 102 17.92 -17.16 6.79
CA LYS A 102 18.27 -17.02 5.37
C LYS A 102 17.60 -18.11 4.53
N GLU A 103 17.55 -19.32 5.04
CA GLU A 103 16.97 -20.49 4.35
C GLU A 103 15.50 -20.24 4.07
N SER A 104 14.73 -19.67 5.03
CA SER A 104 13.30 -19.42 4.88
C SER A 104 12.97 -18.38 3.81
N PHE A 105 13.74 -17.32 3.64
CA PHE A 105 13.51 -16.41 2.52
C PHE A 105 14.04 -16.96 1.18
N VAL A 106 15.08 -17.78 1.19
CA VAL A 106 15.57 -18.47 -0.02
C VAL A 106 14.54 -19.49 -0.51
N GLU A 107 13.88 -20.23 0.37
CA GLU A 107 12.76 -21.11 0.03
C GLU A 107 11.60 -20.33 -0.61
N MET A 108 11.26 -19.19 -0.06
CA MET A 108 10.27 -18.29 -0.64
C MET A 108 10.70 -17.83 -2.05
N LEU A 109 11.95 -17.40 -2.22
CA LEU A 109 12.47 -17.01 -3.54
C LEU A 109 12.40 -18.18 -4.54
N ALA A 110 12.74 -19.39 -4.12
CA ALA A 110 12.66 -20.57 -4.98
C ALA A 110 11.21 -20.88 -5.39
N LYS A 111 10.28 -20.83 -4.43
CA LYS A 111 8.85 -21.11 -4.64
C LYS A 111 8.21 -20.13 -5.62
N TYR A 112 8.50 -18.84 -5.49
CA TYR A 112 7.85 -17.77 -6.27
C TYR A 112 8.74 -17.21 -7.38
N TYR A 113 9.86 -17.84 -7.68
CA TYR A 113 10.85 -17.37 -8.65
C TYR A 113 10.25 -16.98 -10.01
N ARG A 114 9.43 -17.87 -10.60
CA ARG A 114 8.78 -17.61 -11.89
C ARG A 114 7.83 -16.41 -11.84
N GLN A 115 7.13 -16.23 -10.72
CA GLN A 115 6.22 -15.09 -10.57
C GLN A 115 7.01 -13.78 -10.49
N PHE A 116 8.10 -13.75 -9.71
CA PHE A 116 8.96 -12.58 -9.62
C PHE A 116 9.59 -12.20 -10.96
N THR A 117 10.14 -13.17 -11.69
CA THR A 117 10.75 -12.92 -13.01
C THR A 117 9.72 -12.45 -14.04
N ASN A 118 8.50 -12.99 -14.02
CA ASN A 118 7.40 -12.54 -14.88
C ASN A 118 7.01 -11.09 -14.57
N VAL A 119 6.82 -10.75 -13.29
CA VAL A 119 6.47 -9.37 -12.87
C VAL A 119 7.60 -8.42 -13.26
N ILE A 120 8.85 -8.76 -13.00
CA ILE A 120 10.01 -7.95 -13.41
C ILE A 120 10.01 -7.71 -14.93
N SER A 121 9.77 -8.76 -15.72
CA SER A 121 9.71 -8.64 -17.18
C SER A 121 8.55 -7.77 -17.64
N GLN A 122 7.39 -7.88 -17.01
CA GLN A 122 6.21 -7.07 -17.34
C GLN A 122 6.39 -5.59 -17.01
N LEU A 123 7.11 -5.28 -15.92
CA LEU A 123 7.36 -3.91 -15.46
C LEU A 123 8.57 -3.26 -16.12
N HIS A 124 9.40 -4.03 -16.83
CA HIS A 124 10.57 -3.50 -17.52
C HIS A 124 10.15 -2.41 -18.53
N ASP A 125 10.81 -1.27 -18.48
CA ASP A 125 10.53 -0.09 -19.30
C ASP A 125 9.09 0.47 -19.18
N LYS A 126 8.37 0.11 -18.12
CA LYS A 126 7.07 0.69 -17.78
C LYS A 126 7.22 1.82 -16.76
N LYS A 127 6.30 2.78 -16.85
CA LYS A 127 6.12 3.82 -15.83
C LYS A 127 4.76 3.63 -15.19
N GLU A 128 4.73 3.61 -13.85
CA GLU A 128 3.49 3.63 -13.10
C GLU A 128 2.97 5.07 -13.02
N TRP A 129 1.69 5.25 -13.34
CA TRP A 129 1.00 6.52 -13.24
C TRP A 129 -0.10 6.40 -12.19
N GLY A 130 0.01 7.17 -11.12
CA GLY A 130 -1.10 7.32 -10.18
C GLY A 130 -2.08 8.38 -10.71
N VAL A 131 -3.28 7.95 -11.10
CA VAL A 131 -4.36 8.87 -11.47
C VAL A 131 -5.24 9.12 -10.24
N LYS A 132 -5.45 10.39 -9.91
CA LYS A 132 -6.36 10.81 -8.83
C LYS A 132 -7.45 11.69 -9.43
N ALA A 133 -8.68 11.24 -9.37
CA ALA A 133 -9.84 12.05 -9.68
C ALA A 133 -10.38 12.70 -8.40
N TYR A 134 -10.72 13.97 -8.46
CA TYR A 134 -11.34 14.71 -7.36
C TYR A 134 -12.73 15.17 -7.79
N LEU A 135 -13.73 14.79 -7.00
CA LEU A 135 -15.11 15.19 -7.22
C LEU A 135 -15.45 16.34 -6.26
N ASP A 136 -15.98 17.45 -6.81
CA ASP A 136 -16.65 18.47 -6.01
C ASP A 136 -18.03 17.95 -5.62
N HIS A 137 -18.09 17.31 -4.45
CA HIS A 137 -19.29 16.62 -3.96
C HIS A 137 -20.53 17.53 -3.89
N LYS A 138 -20.37 18.82 -3.57
CA LYS A 138 -21.49 19.75 -3.53
C LYS A 138 -22.06 20.00 -4.93
N LYS A 139 -21.20 20.35 -5.89
CA LYS A 139 -21.64 20.58 -7.29
C LYS A 139 -22.21 19.34 -7.92
N PHE A 140 -21.66 18.18 -7.59
CA PHE A 140 -22.14 16.92 -8.08
C PHE A 140 -23.57 16.62 -7.60
N ILE A 141 -23.84 16.71 -6.29
CA ILE A 141 -25.18 16.55 -5.72
C ILE A 141 -26.17 17.59 -6.28
N GLU A 142 -25.74 18.86 -6.41
CA GLU A 142 -26.60 19.87 -7.04
C GLU A 142 -26.94 19.55 -8.49
N GLY A 143 -25.97 18.96 -9.21
CA GLY A 143 -26.16 18.47 -10.57
C GLY A 143 -27.17 17.31 -10.65
N LEU A 144 -27.04 16.31 -9.77
CA LEU A 144 -27.97 15.20 -9.65
C LEU A 144 -29.40 15.68 -9.31
N LYS A 145 -29.54 16.54 -8.31
CA LYS A 145 -30.86 17.12 -7.94
C LYS A 145 -31.53 17.87 -9.09
N LYS A 146 -30.76 18.44 -10.02
CA LYS A 146 -31.31 19.12 -11.21
C LYS A 146 -31.63 18.16 -12.35
N LYS A 147 -30.92 17.04 -12.48
CA LYS A 147 -31.11 16.08 -13.58
C LYS A 147 -32.13 15.01 -13.25
N ASP A 148 -32.13 14.48 -12.02
CA ASP A 148 -32.99 13.38 -11.62
C ASP A 148 -34.42 13.84 -11.33
N LYS A 149 -35.40 13.24 -12.07
CA LYS A 149 -36.82 13.58 -11.97
C LYS A 149 -37.46 13.07 -10.69
N GLU A 150 -36.94 11.98 -10.12
CA GLU A 150 -37.46 11.39 -8.87
C GLU A 150 -37.06 12.25 -7.69
N ILE A 151 -35.79 12.65 -7.64
CA ILE A 151 -35.29 13.62 -6.64
C ILE A 151 -36.09 14.91 -6.69
N GLN A 152 -36.32 15.46 -7.89
CA GLN A 152 -37.13 16.68 -8.05
C GLN A 152 -38.58 16.54 -7.53
N LYS A 153 -39.21 15.37 -7.75
CA LYS A 153 -40.54 15.09 -7.21
C LYS A 153 -40.53 14.99 -5.68
N LEU A 154 -39.51 14.34 -5.12
CA LEU A 154 -39.35 14.19 -3.68
C LEU A 154 -39.06 15.54 -3.00
N GLU A 155 -38.21 16.39 -3.60
CA GLU A 155 -37.94 17.74 -3.12
C GLU A 155 -39.22 18.61 -3.08
N LYS A 156 -40.06 18.55 -4.13
CA LYS A 156 -41.36 19.25 -4.14
C LYS A 156 -42.29 18.69 -3.05
N ARG A 157 -42.31 17.36 -2.88
CA ARG A 157 -43.14 16.70 -1.86
C ARG A 157 -42.67 17.05 -0.43
N ARG A 158 -41.37 17.18 -0.21
CA ARG A 158 -40.79 17.59 1.08
C ARG A 158 -41.38 18.89 1.60
N SER A 159 -41.63 19.85 0.72
CA SER A 159 -42.20 21.16 1.06
C SER A 159 -43.70 21.12 1.46
N SER A 160 -44.42 20.02 1.07
CA SER A 160 -45.86 19.92 1.27
C SER A 160 -46.30 18.90 2.34
N VAL A 161 -45.32 18.13 2.91
CA VAL A 161 -45.65 17.11 3.92
C VAL A 161 -45.45 17.63 5.34
N GLN A 162 -46.16 16.98 6.30
CA GLN A 162 -46.01 17.24 7.73
C GLN A 162 -44.62 16.89 8.25
N GLU A 163 -44.21 17.49 9.34
CA GLU A 163 -42.83 17.42 9.87
C GLU A 163 -42.33 15.98 10.07
N GLY A 164 -43.14 15.08 10.58
CA GLY A 164 -42.80 13.66 10.77
C GLY A 164 -42.52 12.89 9.46
N MET A 165 -43.10 13.35 8.33
CA MET A 165 -42.87 12.71 7.01
C MET A 165 -41.67 13.34 6.26
N ARG A 166 -41.20 14.53 6.68
CA ARG A 166 -40.04 15.17 6.04
C ARG A 166 -38.80 14.31 6.16
N TRP A 167 -38.52 13.78 7.35
CA TRP A 167 -37.41 12.89 7.59
C TRP A 167 -37.39 11.67 6.63
N TYR A 168 -38.56 11.05 6.43
CA TYR A 168 -38.66 9.93 5.51
C TYR A 168 -38.35 10.32 4.05
N VAL A 169 -38.85 11.48 3.62
CA VAL A 169 -38.58 11.98 2.27
C VAL A 169 -37.12 12.35 2.08
N GLU A 170 -36.49 12.99 3.08
CA GLU A 170 -35.07 13.32 3.06
C GLU A 170 -34.20 12.07 2.97
N ARG A 171 -34.48 11.08 3.81
CA ARG A 171 -33.76 9.80 3.77
C ARG A 171 -33.85 9.12 2.39
N LYS A 172 -35.01 9.17 1.77
CA LYS A 172 -35.19 8.59 0.44
C LYS A 172 -34.44 9.37 -0.66
N ILE A 173 -34.32 10.68 -0.53
CA ILE A 173 -33.47 11.51 -1.41
C ILE A 173 -32.00 11.12 -1.21
N ASP A 174 -31.55 10.96 0.01
CA ASP A 174 -30.16 10.59 0.32
C ASP A 174 -29.81 9.19 -0.20
N GLU A 175 -30.73 8.22 -0.11
CA GLU A 175 -30.60 6.88 -0.69
C GLU A 175 -30.40 6.96 -2.23
N ILE A 176 -31.24 7.72 -2.93
CA ILE A 176 -31.14 7.87 -4.40
C ILE A 176 -29.82 8.58 -4.77
N ILE A 177 -29.43 9.62 -4.01
CA ILE A 177 -28.16 10.32 -4.25
C ILE A 177 -26.98 9.38 -4.06
N ALA A 178 -27.01 8.48 -3.07
CA ALA A 178 -25.96 7.52 -2.84
C ALA A 178 -25.82 6.54 -4.01
N ASP A 179 -26.94 5.93 -4.43
CA ASP A 179 -26.99 4.95 -5.53
C ASP A 179 -26.53 5.58 -6.86
N GLU A 180 -27.08 6.75 -7.24
CA GLU A 180 -26.70 7.47 -8.45
C GLU A 180 -25.23 7.94 -8.42
N SER A 181 -24.73 8.28 -7.22
CA SER A 181 -23.33 8.70 -7.07
C SER A 181 -22.37 7.55 -7.32
N GLU A 182 -22.68 6.36 -6.86
CA GLU A 182 -21.90 5.16 -7.08
C GLU A 182 -21.86 4.78 -8.57
N GLU A 183 -23.02 4.78 -9.23
CA GLU A 183 -23.12 4.49 -10.67
C GLU A 183 -22.36 5.51 -11.55
N GLU A 184 -22.47 6.82 -11.27
CA GLU A 184 -21.80 7.86 -12.07
C GLU A 184 -20.28 7.82 -11.88
N ILE A 185 -19.81 7.55 -10.65
CA ILE A 185 -18.37 7.37 -10.37
C ILE A 185 -17.82 6.16 -11.12
N GLU A 186 -18.55 5.04 -11.13
CA GLU A 186 -18.12 3.84 -11.85
C GLU A 186 -18.07 4.07 -13.37
N LYS A 187 -19.00 4.83 -13.94
CA LYS A 187 -19.01 5.18 -15.38
C LYS A 187 -17.84 6.07 -15.79
N GLU A 188 -17.43 6.99 -14.93
CA GLU A 188 -16.30 7.91 -15.22
C GLU A 188 -14.92 7.23 -15.03
N LEU A 189 -14.87 6.09 -14.34
CA LEU A 189 -13.64 5.32 -14.11
C LEU A 189 -13.38 4.22 -15.17
N GLN A 190 -14.31 3.96 -16.07
CA GLN A 190 -14.19 3.01 -17.19
C GLN A 190 -13.67 3.70 -18.45
#